data_983ed92a17ba53484d5c12e5360c0157
#
_entry.id   983ed92a17ba53484d5c12e5360c0157
#
_cell.length_a   1.000
_cell.length_b   1.000
_cell.length_c   1.000
_cell.angle_alpha   90.00
_cell.angle_beta   90.00
_cell.angle_gamma   90.00
#
_symmetry.space_group_name_H-M   'P 1'
#
loop_
_entity.id
_entity.type
_entity.pdbx_description
1 polymer ?
#
loop_
_entity_poly.entity_id
_entity_poly.type
_entity_poly.pdbx_seq_one_letter_code
_entity_poly.pdbx_strand_id
1 'polypeptide(L)'
;AYNAVKEAYPEAIVCFAQNGYFEIYGEDAKKAAPALGTKLLMKELEGGGQVAVTGFREDQWVAKAKALWGQGNDVLVTQPGEDGRQETVKHLLAEDYIPVGMVMDMDGKTVRVDKVDFPNEEVSLTDITDRKNPVPFRERLSIVRSYVEDAPAESLWKAMDRREHTSQKKTSVLAKLKEHAKSAPDKGAKKPEQTKKPKSKEMEM
;
A
#
# COMPACT_ATOMS: atom_id res chain seq x y z
N ALA A 1 -2.99 -27.04 8.03
CA ALA A 1 -3.05 -26.14 6.87
C ALA A 1 -1.71 -25.43 6.65
N TYR A 2 -1.22 -24.59 7.60
CA TYR A 2 0.00 -23.79 7.44
C TYR A 2 1.22 -24.60 7.00
N ASN A 3 1.57 -25.68 7.73
CA ASN A 3 2.76 -26.48 7.43
C ASN A 3 2.72 -27.09 6.02
N ALA A 4 1.55 -27.57 5.59
CA ALA A 4 1.42 -28.17 4.24
C ALA A 4 1.65 -27.14 3.12
N VAL A 5 1.22 -25.89 3.32
CA VAL A 5 1.50 -24.82 2.36
C VAL A 5 2.97 -24.43 2.39
N LYS A 6 3.59 -24.37 3.57
CA LYS A 6 5.02 -24.03 3.72
C LYS A 6 5.96 -25.10 3.18
N GLU A 7 5.55 -26.38 3.16
CA GLU A 7 6.31 -27.45 2.50
C GLU A 7 6.42 -27.22 0.98
N ALA A 8 5.35 -26.70 0.36
CA ALA A 8 5.34 -26.37 -1.07
C ALA A 8 5.99 -25.02 -1.40
N TYR A 9 5.88 -24.03 -0.47
CA TYR A 9 6.36 -22.67 -0.66
C TYR A 9 7.15 -22.18 0.57
N PRO A 10 8.35 -22.72 0.82
CA PRO A 10 9.09 -22.49 2.07
C PRO A 10 9.46 -21.03 2.29
N GLU A 11 9.78 -20.28 1.24
CA GLU A 11 10.24 -18.88 1.34
C GLU A 11 9.11 -17.85 1.28
N ALA A 12 7.92 -18.24 0.76
CA ALA A 12 6.82 -17.30 0.59
C ALA A 12 6.16 -16.94 1.94
N ILE A 13 5.79 -15.67 2.09
CA ILE A 13 4.90 -15.24 3.18
C ILE A 13 3.47 -15.65 2.81
N VAL A 14 2.87 -16.54 3.60
CA VAL A 14 1.56 -17.09 3.34
C VAL A 14 0.48 -16.30 4.06
N CYS A 15 -0.44 -15.71 3.29
CA CYS A 15 -1.61 -14.99 3.76
C CYS A 15 -2.85 -15.88 3.61
N PHE A 16 -3.47 -16.27 4.71
CA PHE A 16 -4.68 -17.07 4.75
C PHE A 16 -5.91 -16.17 4.75
N ALA A 17 -6.68 -16.20 3.67
CA ALA A 17 -7.95 -15.48 3.59
C ALA A 17 -9.00 -16.16 4.47
N GLN A 18 -9.53 -15.44 5.45
CA GLN A 18 -10.51 -15.96 6.39
C GLN A 18 -11.42 -14.84 6.94
N ASN A 19 -12.74 -14.96 6.71
CA ASN A 19 -13.75 -14.06 7.28
C ASN A 19 -13.49 -12.55 7.08
N GLY A 20 -13.05 -12.14 5.89
CA GLY A 20 -12.75 -10.75 5.56
C GLY A 20 -11.41 -10.23 6.10
N TYR A 21 -10.54 -11.15 6.55
CA TYR A 21 -9.19 -10.89 7.00
C TYR A 21 -8.18 -11.78 6.29
N PHE A 22 -6.93 -11.32 6.25
CA PHE A 22 -5.78 -12.14 5.94
C PHE A 22 -5.00 -12.38 7.23
N GLU A 23 -4.84 -13.64 7.63
CA GLU A 23 -4.02 -14.06 8.75
C GLU A 23 -2.70 -14.65 8.25
N ILE A 24 -1.61 -14.32 8.93
CA ILE A 24 -0.25 -14.80 8.67
C ILE A 24 0.25 -15.46 9.94
N TYR A 25 0.86 -16.63 9.83
CA TYR A 25 1.23 -17.45 10.99
C TYR A 25 2.73 -17.73 11.10
N GLY A 26 3.17 -18.11 12.30
CA GLY A 26 4.51 -18.62 12.57
C GLY A 26 5.64 -17.63 12.29
N GLU A 27 6.66 -18.11 11.62
CA GLU A 27 7.82 -17.27 11.24
C GLU A 27 7.44 -16.20 10.21
N ASP A 28 6.49 -16.50 9.33
CA ASP A 28 5.98 -15.51 8.38
C ASP A 28 5.32 -14.34 9.12
N ALA A 29 4.60 -14.59 10.20
CA ALA A 29 4.01 -13.52 11.03
C ALA A 29 5.07 -12.63 11.67
N LYS A 30 6.17 -13.21 12.14
CA LYS A 30 7.28 -12.44 12.73
C LYS A 30 7.98 -11.55 11.68
N LYS A 31 8.16 -12.07 10.46
CA LYS A 31 8.70 -11.29 9.34
C LYS A 31 7.74 -10.20 8.86
N ALA A 32 6.46 -10.54 8.75
CA ALA A 32 5.44 -9.66 8.17
C ALA A 32 5.01 -8.52 9.09
N ALA A 33 4.88 -8.74 10.40
CA ALA A 33 4.32 -7.75 11.32
C ALA A 33 5.03 -6.38 11.27
N PRO A 34 6.38 -6.29 11.29
CA PRO A 34 7.07 -5.01 11.17
C PRO A 34 6.80 -4.32 9.82
N ALA A 35 6.85 -5.09 8.73
CA ALA A 35 6.61 -4.58 7.37
C ALA A 35 5.19 -4.03 7.19
N LEU A 36 4.23 -4.70 7.80
CA LEU A 36 2.82 -4.33 7.75
C LEU A 36 2.44 -3.23 8.76
N GLY A 37 3.30 -2.95 9.75
CA GLY A 37 2.95 -2.07 10.87
C GLY A 37 1.78 -2.63 11.69
N THR A 38 1.67 -3.96 11.79
CA THR A 38 0.63 -4.68 12.54
C THR A 38 1.19 -5.27 13.83
N LYS A 39 0.30 -5.61 14.76
CA LYS A 39 0.70 -6.26 16.02
C LYS A 39 0.98 -7.74 15.78
N LEU A 40 2.03 -8.26 16.41
CA LEU A 40 2.26 -9.68 16.52
C LEU A 40 1.53 -10.18 17.77
N LEU A 41 0.68 -11.18 17.61
CA LEU A 41 -0.10 -11.81 18.68
C LEU A 41 0.33 -13.28 18.82
N MET A 42 0.03 -13.88 19.97
CA MET A 42 0.18 -15.32 20.18
C MET A 42 -1.21 -15.95 20.25
N LYS A 43 -1.48 -16.93 19.39
CA LYS A 43 -2.75 -17.67 19.31
C LYS A 43 -2.53 -19.08 19.87
N GLU A 44 -3.40 -19.50 20.76
CA GLU A 44 -3.37 -20.88 21.27
C GLU A 44 -3.88 -21.86 20.18
N LEU A 45 -3.21 -22.99 20.07
CA LEU A 45 -3.58 -24.05 19.13
C LEU A 45 -4.45 -25.10 19.83
N GLU A 46 -5.37 -25.70 19.08
CA GLU A 46 -6.10 -26.89 19.50
C GLU A 46 -5.09 -28.03 19.77
N GLY A 47 -5.01 -28.52 20.99
CA GLY A 47 -4.02 -29.52 21.41
C GLY A 47 -2.82 -28.97 22.19
N GLY A 48 -2.83 -27.69 22.49
CA GLY A 48 -1.78 -27.00 23.27
C GLY A 48 -0.66 -26.43 22.39
N GLY A 49 0.06 -25.47 22.95
CA GLY A 49 1.08 -24.70 22.24
C GLY A 49 0.55 -23.37 21.72
N GLN A 50 1.48 -22.51 21.31
CA GLN A 50 1.16 -21.19 20.81
C GLN A 50 1.85 -20.94 19.47
N VAL A 51 1.19 -20.20 18.58
CA VAL A 51 1.73 -19.77 17.30
C VAL A 51 1.66 -18.25 17.21
N ALA A 52 2.71 -17.64 16.68
CA ALA A 52 2.71 -16.23 16.35
C ALA A 52 1.71 -15.98 15.22
N VAL A 53 0.91 -14.92 15.32
CA VAL A 53 -0.04 -14.53 14.30
C VAL A 53 -0.04 -13.01 14.13
N THR A 54 -0.14 -12.57 12.91
CA THR A 54 -0.45 -11.19 12.54
C THR A 54 -1.46 -11.20 11.40
N GLY A 55 -2.02 -10.05 11.09
CA GLY A 55 -3.00 -9.99 10.01
C GLY A 55 -3.49 -8.59 9.73
N PHE A 56 -4.33 -8.49 8.71
CA PHE A 56 -4.93 -7.24 8.27
C PHE A 56 -6.25 -7.53 7.56
N ARG A 57 -7.07 -6.50 7.42
CA ARG A 57 -8.37 -6.60 6.78
C ARG A 57 -8.23 -6.74 5.26
N GLU A 58 -9.18 -7.43 4.64
CA GLU A 58 -9.20 -7.67 3.20
C GLU A 58 -9.20 -6.38 2.37
N ASP A 59 -9.89 -5.32 2.84
CA ASP A 59 -9.89 -4.01 2.18
C ASP A 59 -8.51 -3.32 2.15
N GLN A 60 -7.56 -3.79 2.95
CA GLN A 60 -6.17 -3.31 2.97
C GLN A 60 -5.21 -4.14 2.11
N TRP A 61 -5.73 -5.19 1.45
CA TRP A 61 -4.90 -6.17 0.73
C TRP A 61 -3.86 -5.53 -0.17
N VAL A 62 -4.27 -4.64 -1.08
CA VAL A 62 -3.35 -4.06 -2.07
C VAL A 62 -2.18 -3.31 -1.42
N ALA A 63 -2.45 -2.54 -0.37
CA ALA A 63 -1.41 -1.78 0.33
C ALA A 63 -0.46 -2.69 1.11
N LYS A 64 -1.01 -3.70 1.80
CA LYS A 64 -0.26 -4.62 2.65
C LYS A 64 0.55 -5.63 1.83
N ALA A 65 -0.03 -6.19 0.76
CA ALA A 65 0.70 -7.04 -0.17
C ALA A 65 1.89 -6.32 -0.79
N LYS A 66 1.71 -5.07 -1.23
CA LYS A 66 2.81 -4.24 -1.73
C LYS A 66 3.92 -4.02 -0.70
N ALA A 67 3.56 -3.84 0.57
CA ALA A 67 4.55 -3.65 1.64
C ALA A 67 5.41 -4.90 1.84
N LEU A 68 4.81 -6.09 1.82
CA LEU A 68 5.53 -7.36 1.93
C LEU A 68 6.38 -7.63 0.68
N TRP A 69 5.77 -7.50 -0.47
CA TRP A 69 6.38 -7.78 -1.75
C TRP A 69 7.55 -6.81 -2.06
N GLY A 70 7.38 -5.52 -1.74
CA GLY A 70 8.42 -4.51 -1.90
C GLY A 70 9.64 -4.69 -0.99
N GLN A 71 9.60 -5.65 -0.07
CA GLN A 71 10.75 -6.07 0.74
C GLN A 71 11.46 -7.32 0.19
N GLY A 72 11.11 -7.72 -1.03
CA GLY A 72 11.71 -8.89 -1.67
C GLY A 72 11.16 -10.23 -1.17
N ASN A 73 9.91 -10.24 -0.68
CA ASN A 73 9.27 -11.48 -0.27
C ASN A 73 8.32 -11.98 -1.36
N ASP A 74 8.31 -13.27 -1.61
CA ASP A 74 7.19 -13.91 -2.28
C ASP A 74 5.97 -13.83 -1.37
N VAL A 75 4.81 -13.50 -1.92
CA VAL A 75 3.55 -13.41 -1.16
C VAL A 75 2.52 -14.35 -1.76
N LEU A 76 2.11 -15.33 -0.98
CA LEU A 76 1.12 -16.32 -1.37
C LEU A 76 -0.21 -16.04 -0.66
N VAL A 77 -1.29 -16.02 -1.41
CA VAL A 77 -2.65 -15.97 -0.84
C VAL A 77 -3.32 -17.32 -1.01
N THR A 78 -3.83 -17.83 0.09
CA THR A 78 -4.62 -19.07 0.11
C THR A 78 -5.99 -18.81 0.70
N GLN A 79 -6.97 -19.57 0.28
CA GLN A 79 -8.32 -19.60 0.85
C GLN A 79 -8.80 -21.04 1.06
N PRO A 80 -9.76 -21.27 1.94
CA PRO A 80 -10.39 -22.59 2.06
C PRO A 80 -11.11 -22.95 0.77
N GLY A 81 -10.76 -24.09 0.17
CA GLY A 81 -11.50 -24.69 -0.94
C GLY A 81 -12.74 -25.44 -0.47
N GLU A 82 -13.52 -25.95 -1.42
CA GLU A 82 -14.75 -26.68 -1.15
C GLU A 82 -14.52 -27.99 -0.35
N ASP A 83 -13.35 -28.60 -0.51
CA ASP A 83 -12.93 -29.80 0.22
C ASP A 83 -12.27 -29.50 1.58
N GLY A 84 -12.24 -28.24 2.00
CA GLY A 84 -11.59 -27.78 3.23
C GLY A 84 -10.06 -27.69 3.17
N ARG A 85 -9.45 -28.01 2.02
CA ARG A 85 -8.02 -27.77 1.79
C ARG A 85 -7.78 -26.31 1.42
N GLN A 86 -6.55 -25.86 1.66
CA GLN A 86 -6.15 -24.53 1.24
C GLN A 86 -5.81 -24.51 -0.25
N GLU A 87 -6.48 -23.64 -0.98
CA GLU A 87 -6.22 -23.40 -2.39
C GLU A 87 -5.44 -22.10 -2.56
N THR A 88 -4.41 -22.13 -3.41
CA THR A 88 -3.68 -20.92 -3.78
C THR A 88 -4.48 -20.12 -4.78
N VAL A 89 -4.86 -18.90 -4.40
CA VAL A 89 -5.62 -18.00 -5.26
C VAL A 89 -4.74 -16.90 -5.87
N LYS A 90 -3.58 -16.61 -5.27
CA LYS A 90 -2.63 -15.63 -5.79
C LYS A 90 -1.22 -15.91 -5.30
N HIS A 91 -0.26 -15.79 -6.20
CA HIS A 91 1.17 -15.84 -5.89
C HIS A 91 1.86 -14.63 -6.52
N LEU A 92 2.45 -13.78 -5.67
CA LEU A 92 3.25 -12.64 -6.08
C LEU A 92 4.71 -13.01 -5.87
N LEU A 93 5.46 -13.20 -6.94
CA LEU A 93 6.88 -13.52 -6.88
C LEU A 93 7.70 -12.24 -6.57
N ALA A 94 8.70 -12.34 -5.72
CA ALA A 94 9.58 -11.22 -5.37
C ALA A 94 10.24 -10.61 -6.59
N GLU A 95 10.62 -11.44 -7.54
CA GLU A 95 11.24 -11.05 -8.80
C GLU A 95 10.33 -10.20 -9.72
N ASP A 96 8.99 -10.28 -9.53
CA ASP A 96 8.02 -9.52 -10.30
C ASP A 96 7.81 -8.10 -9.81
N TYR A 97 8.48 -7.71 -8.74
CA TYR A 97 8.29 -6.40 -8.14
C TYR A 97 8.92 -5.28 -8.97
N ILE A 98 8.08 -4.37 -9.43
CA ILE A 98 8.52 -3.14 -10.12
C ILE A 98 8.31 -1.93 -9.20
N PRO A 99 9.40 -1.26 -8.76
CA PRO A 99 9.28 -0.10 -7.87
C PRO A 99 8.67 1.10 -8.59
N VAL A 100 7.67 1.73 -7.99
CA VAL A 100 7.18 3.04 -8.45
C VAL A 100 8.26 4.09 -8.26
N GLY A 101 8.50 4.92 -9.27
CA GLY A 101 9.58 5.90 -9.31
C GLY A 101 10.87 5.36 -9.91
N MET A 102 10.94 4.07 -10.23
CA MET A 102 12.06 3.50 -10.96
C MET A 102 12.20 4.21 -12.31
N VAL A 103 13.45 4.45 -12.70
CA VAL A 103 13.81 5.00 -14.01
C VAL A 103 14.65 3.97 -14.73
N MET A 104 14.29 3.65 -15.97
CA MET A 104 14.96 2.67 -16.81
C MET A 104 14.98 3.14 -18.26
N ASP A 105 15.82 2.51 -19.08
CA ASP A 105 15.77 2.64 -20.53
C ASP A 105 14.81 1.60 -21.09
N MET A 106 13.91 2.05 -21.98
CA MET A 106 13.02 1.20 -22.75
C MET A 106 13.11 1.62 -24.22
N ASP A 107 13.80 0.83 -25.03
CA ASP A 107 14.00 1.07 -26.47
C ASP A 107 14.60 2.47 -26.78
N GLY A 108 15.61 2.89 -26.00
CA GLY A 108 16.28 4.18 -26.13
C GLY A 108 15.48 5.36 -25.58
N LYS A 109 14.39 5.10 -24.86
CA LYS A 109 13.65 6.12 -24.11
C LYS A 109 13.91 6.00 -22.62
N THR A 110 14.17 7.11 -21.97
CA THR A 110 14.23 7.16 -20.50
C THR A 110 12.81 7.20 -19.94
N VAL A 111 12.40 6.15 -19.24
CA VAL A 111 11.04 5.96 -18.76
C VAL A 111 11.02 5.87 -17.24
N ARG A 112 10.02 6.50 -16.62
CA ARG A 112 9.77 6.42 -15.19
C ARG A 112 8.49 5.62 -14.91
N VAL A 113 8.55 4.72 -13.94
CA VAL A 113 7.39 3.98 -13.43
C VAL A 113 6.56 4.89 -12.51
N ASP A 114 5.32 5.16 -12.86
CA ASP A 114 4.42 6.00 -12.06
C ASP A 114 3.45 5.18 -11.19
N LYS A 115 2.92 4.07 -11.72
CA LYS A 115 1.98 3.19 -11.02
C LYS A 115 2.07 1.78 -11.57
N VAL A 116 1.94 0.79 -10.70
CA VAL A 116 1.76 -0.62 -11.07
C VAL A 116 0.36 -1.06 -10.67
N ASP A 117 -0.42 -1.53 -11.62
CA ASP A 117 -1.78 -2.02 -11.48
C ASP A 117 -1.79 -3.55 -11.65
N PHE A 118 -1.60 -4.29 -10.54
CA PHE A 118 -1.51 -5.75 -10.57
C PHE A 118 -2.78 -6.45 -11.03
N PRO A 119 -3.98 -6.02 -10.57
CA PRO A 119 -5.21 -6.69 -11.00
C PRO A 119 -5.40 -6.68 -12.51
N ASN A 120 -4.91 -5.63 -13.18
CA ASN A 120 -5.03 -5.45 -14.62
C ASN A 120 -3.75 -5.80 -15.37
N GLU A 121 -2.68 -6.20 -14.68
CA GLU A 121 -1.36 -6.49 -15.27
C GLU A 121 -0.81 -5.33 -16.11
N GLU A 122 -1.09 -4.09 -15.69
CA GLU A 122 -0.67 -2.85 -16.36
C GLU A 122 0.30 -2.03 -15.51
N VAL A 123 1.19 -1.33 -16.19
CA VAL A 123 2.09 -0.34 -15.59
C VAL A 123 1.87 1.01 -16.26
N SER A 124 1.60 2.02 -15.45
CA SER A 124 1.59 3.41 -15.92
C SER A 124 3.00 3.96 -15.88
N LEU A 125 3.44 4.50 -16.98
CA LEU A 125 4.79 4.97 -17.24
C LEU A 125 4.76 6.41 -17.75
N THR A 126 5.86 7.13 -17.54
CA THR A 126 6.09 8.43 -18.19
C THR A 126 7.43 8.40 -18.91
N ASP A 127 7.42 8.64 -20.21
CA ASP A 127 8.61 8.94 -21.00
C ASP A 127 9.14 10.32 -20.57
N ILE A 128 10.32 10.34 -19.99
CA ILE A 128 11.03 11.53 -19.48
C ILE A 128 12.30 11.83 -20.28
N THR A 129 12.43 11.27 -21.48
CA THR A 129 13.56 11.53 -22.38
C THR A 129 13.68 13.03 -22.65
N ASP A 130 12.57 13.68 -23.00
CA ASP A 130 12.46 15.12 -22.92
C ASP A 130 11.81 15.55 -21.59
N ARG A 131 12.64 15.99 -20.66
CA ARG A 131 12.17 16.42 -19.33
C ARG A 131 11.22 17.62 -19.35
N LYS A 132 11.19 18.39 -20.44
CA LYS A 132 10.29 19.54 -20.58
C LYS A 132 8.91 19.12 -21.07
N ASN A 133 8.83 18.01 -21.81
CA ASN A 133 7.60 17.48 -22.38
C ASN A 133 7.44 15.98 -22.03
N PRO A 134 7.18 15.63 -20.77
CA PRO A 134 7.00 14.24 -20.35
C PRO A 134 5.71 13.68 -20.96
N VAL A 135 5.78 12.46 -21.52
CA VAL A 135 4.63 11.80 -22.18
C VAL A 135 4.21 10.57 -21.36
N PRO A 136 3.02 10.57 -20.76
CA PRO A 136 2.51 9.41 -20.05
C PRO A 136 1.98 8.35 -21.03
N PHE A 137 2.20 7.07 -20.72
CA PHE A 137 1.66 5.93 -21.44
C PHE A 137 1.45 4.73 -20.52
N ARG A 138 0.87 3.65 -21.03
CA ARG A 138 0.70 2.39 -20.30
C ARG A 138 1.31 1.25 -21.06
N GLU A 139 1.81 0.27 -20.33
CA GLU A 139 2.37 -0.94 -20.90
C GLU A 139 2.00 -2.15 -20.03
N ARG A 140 2.05 -3.34 -20.60
CA ARG A 140 1.82 -4.58 -19.87
C ARG A 140 2.93 -4.84 -18.86
N LEU A 141 2.55 -5.35 -17.70
CA LEU A 141 3.49 -5.68 -16.62
C LEU A 141 4.62 -6.61 -17.11
N SER A 142 4.29 -7.63 -17.92
CA SER A 142 5.26 -8.57 -18.47
C SER A 142 6.31 -7.92 -19.38
N ILE A 143 5.91 -6.92 -20.17
CA ILE A 143 6.83 -6.17 -21.03
C ILE A 143 7.76 -5.30 -20.19
N VAL A 144 7.20 -4.51 -19.26
CA VAL A 144 8.01 -3.65 -18.39
C VAL A 144 9.00 -4.47 -17.57
N ARG A 145 8.58 -5.66 -17.11
CA ARG A 145 9.42 -6.58 -16.36
C ARG A 145 10.68 -6.99 -17.11
N SER A 146 10.61 -7.30 -18.40
CA SER A 146 11.80 -7.66 -19.19
C SER A 146 12.85 -6.55 -19.23
N TYR A 147 12.43 -5.29 -19.20
CA TYR A 147 13.38 -4.16 -19.10
C TYR A 147 13.92 -3.95 -17.68
N VAL A 148 13.15 -4.35 -16.65
CA VAL A 148 13.62 -4.27 -15.25
C VAL A 148 14.73 -5.27 -14.98
N GLU A 149 14.65 -6.48 -15.54
CA GLU A 149 15.67 -7.51 -15.40
C GLU A 149 17.02 -7.06 -15.98
N ASP A 150 16.99 -6.24 -17.04
CA ASP A 150 18.19 -5.67 -17.67
C ASP A 150 18.63 -4.35 -17.02
N ALA A 151 17.85 -3.79 -16.10
CA ALA A 151 18.17 -2.52 -15.47
C ALA A 151 19.31 -2.66 -14.47
N PRO A 152 20.26 -1.69 -14.42
CA PRO A 152 21.31 -1.71 -13.43
C PRO A 152 20.74 -1.74 -12.01
N ALA A 153 21.25 -2.63 -11.16
CA ALA A 153 20.82 -2.79 -9.76
C ALA A 153 20.81 -1.46 -8.98
N GLU A 154 21.72 -0.55 -9.32
CA GLU A 154 21.81 0.79 -8.74
C GLU A 154 20.55 1.64 -9.02
N SER A 155 19.88 1.45 -10.16
CA SER A 155 18.64 2.17 -10.50
C SER A 155 17.45 1.68 -9.66
N LEU A 156 17.41 0.39 -9.36
CA LEU A 156 16.41 -0.23 -8.47
C LEU A 156 16.56 0.33 -7.04
N TRP A 157 17.77 0.32 -6.48
CA TRP A 157 18.05 0.84 -5.14
C TRP A 157 17.73 2.32 -5.00
N LYS A 158 18.11 3.15 -5.97
CA LYS A 158 17.80 4.59 -5.98
C LYS A 158 16.30 4.89 -6.06
N ALA A 159 15.52 4.04 -6.71
CA ALA A 159 14.06 4.15 -6.75
C ALA A 159 13.41 3.76 -5.42
N MET A 160 13.94 2.74 -4.75
CA MET A 160 13.50 2.31 -3.42
C MET A 160 13.80 3.37 -2.36
N ASP A 161 15.02 3.91 -2.31
CA ASP A 161 15.44 4.99 -1.40
C ASP A 161 14.56 6.25 -1.53
N ARG A 162 14.26 6.67 -2.76
CA ARG A 162 13.36 7.82 -2.99
C ARG A 162 11.97 7.59 -2.43
N ARG A 163 11.49 6.35 -2.39
CA ARG A 163 10.19 5.97 -1.88
C ARG A 163 10.10 6.12 -0.37
N GLU A 164 11.12 5.66 0.36
CA GLU A 164 11.19 5.80 1.81
C GLU A 164 11.22 7.27 2.23
N HIS A 165 12.05 8.08 1.57
CA HIS A 165 12.13 9.51 1.82
C HIS A 165 10.84 10.27 1.48
N THR A 166 10.11 9.87 0.43
CA THR A 166 8.84 10.51 0.05
C THR A 166 7.72 10.14 1.01
N SER A 167 7.70 8.91 1.50
CA SER A 167 6.73 8.45 2.51
C SER A 167 6.96 9.14 3.86
N GLN A 168 8.22 9.27 4.28
CA GLN A 168 8.59 9.99 5.51
C GLN A 168 8.25 11.48 5.45
N LYS A 169 8.49 12.16 4.30
CA LYS A 169 8.11 13.56 4.11
C LYS A 169 6.59 13.77 4.16
N LYS A 170 5.79 12.90 3.56
CA LYS A 170 4.32 13.00 3.61
C LYS A 170 3.79 12.82 5.02
N THR A 171 4.34 11.89 5.79
CA THR A 171 3.97 11.67 7.19
C THR A 171 4.32 12.88 8.06
N SER A 172 5.50 13.48 7.86
CA SER A 172 5.95 14.68 8.57
C SER A 172 5.10 15.92 8.25
N VAL A 173 4.69 16.12 6.99
CA VAL A 173 3.82 17.25 6.59
C VAL A 173 2.42 17.10 7.17
N LEU A 174 1.86 15.89 7.16
CA LEU A 174 0.55 15.60 7.78
C LEU A 174 0.57 15.78 9.31
N ALA A 175 1.68 15.43 9.97
CA ALA A 175 1.86 15.66 11.40
C ALA A 175 1.91 17.16 11.71
N LYS A 176 2.68 17.95 10.96
CA LYS A 176 2.76 19.41 11.09
C LYS A 176 1.43 20.11 10.81
N LEU A 177 0.67 19.67 9.80
CA LEU A 177 -0.67 20.20 9.52
C LEU A 177 -1.66 19.91 10.66
N LYS A 178 -1.58 18.75 11.29
CA LYS A 178 -2.41 18.41 12.47
C LYS A 178 -2.04 19.23 13.71
N GLU A 179 -0.77 19.55 13.91
CA GLU A 179 -0.31 20.44 14.98
C GLU A 179 -0.79 21.89 14.79
N HIS A 180 -0.66 22.40 13.55
CA HIS A 180 -1.16 23.75 13.21
C HIS A 180 -2.69 23.85 13.31
N ALA A 181 -3.43 22.81 13.00
CA ALA A 181 -4.89 22.78 13.18
C ALA A 181 -5.33 22.79 14.65
N LYS A 182 -4.49 22.28 15.57
CA LYS A 182 -4.75 22.30 17.02
C LYS A 182 -4.35 23.59 17.70
N SER A 183 -3.48 24.39 17.09
CA SER A 183 -2.97 25.66 17.66
C SER A 183 -3.65 26.92 17.10
N ALA A 184 -4.66 26.79 16.24
CA ALA A 184 -5.45 27.93 15.79
C ALA A 184 -6.32 28.43 16.93
N PRO A 185 -6.18 29.71 17.39
CA PRO A 185 -7.02 30.25 18.44
C PRO A 185 -8.47 30.34 17.94
N ASP A 186 -9.37 29.83 18.75
CA ASP A 186 -10.82 29.95 18.59
C ASP A 186 -11.20 31.46 18.57
N LYS A 187 -11.35 32.02 17.38
CA LYS A 187 -11.91 33.36 17.21
C LYS A 187 -13.41 33.27 17.41
N GLY A 188 -13.81 33.52 18.66
CA GLY A 188 -15.17 33.57 19.11
C GLY A 188 -16.11 34.24 18.11
N ALA A 189 -17.18 33.54 17.81
CA ALA A 189 -18.30 34.01 16.99
C ALA A 189 -18.93 35.25 17.64
N LYS A 190 -18.74 36.41 17.03
CA LYS A 190 -19.52 37.61 17.34
C LYS A 190 -20.95 37.40 16.86
N LYS A 191 -21.88 37.33 17.84
CA LYS A 191 -23.32 37.31 17.66
C LYS A 191 -23.75 38.59 16.91
N PRO A 192 -24.55 38.55 15.87
CA PRO A 192 -25.07 39.75 15.24
C PRO A 192 -26.15 40.39 16.13
N GLU A 193 -25.96 41.66 16.41
CA GLU A 193 -26.83 42.53 17.16
C GLU A 193 -28.12 42.79 16.36
N GLN A 194 -29.27 42.52 16.98
CA GLN A 194 -30.59 42.80 16.40
C GLN A 194 -30.86 44.30 16.38
N THR A 195 -30.85 44.88 15.19
CA THR A 195 -31.34 46.25 14.98
C THR A 195 -32.88 46.29 15.03
N LYS A 196 -33.40 47.05 16.03
CA LYS A 196 -34.84 47.35 16.23
C LYS A 196 -35.35 48.17 15.05
N LYS A 197 -36.45 47.75 14.47
CA LYS A 197 -37.26 48.50 13.50
C LYS A 197 -37.92 49.71 14.20
N PRO A 198 -37.96 50.93 13.60
CA PRO A 198 -38.79 52.03 14.08
C PRO A 198 -40.26 51.84 13.68
N LYS A 199 -41.14 52.16 14.61
CA LYS A 199 -42.59 52.21 14.43
C LYS A 199 -43.00 53.31 13.45
N SER A 200 -43.78 53.00 12.43
CA SER A 200 -44.48 53.97 11.61
C SER A 200 -45.72 54.46 12.36
N LYS A 201 -45.83 55.80 12.48
CA LYS A 201 -47.05 56.50 12.92
C LYS A 201 -48.08 56.47 11.81
N GLU A 202 -49.29 56.01 12.18
CA GLU A 202 -50.50 56.33 11.47
C GLU A 202 -50.76 57.85 11.53
N MET A 203 -51.16 58.39 10.41
CA MET A 203 -51.84 59.66 10.35
C MET A 203 -53.09 59.50 9.50
N GLU A 204 -54.25 59.71 10.16
CA GLU A 204 -55.54 59.82 9.55
C GLU A 204 -55.60 61.06 8.64
N MET A 205 -56.27 60.91 7.52
CA MET A 205 -57.35 61.72 6.97
C MET A 205 -57.92 61.06 5.73
#